data_1cf6d252cc61f5e42afa4523fb92053a
#
_entry.id   1cf6d252cc61f5e42afa4523fb92053a
#
_cell.length_a   1.000
_cell.length_b   1.000
_cell.length_c   1.000
_cell.angle_alpha   90.00
_cell.angle_beta   90.00
_cell.angle_gamma   90.00
#
_symmetry.space_group_name_H-M   'P 1'
#
loop_
_entity.id
_entity.type
_entity.pdbx_description
1 polymer ?
#
loop_
_entity_poly.entity_id
_entity_poly.type
_entity_poly.pdbx_seq_one_letter_code
_entity_poly.pdbx_strand_id
1 'polypeptide(L)'
;GKSPYPMLNQFQTFFGNNWPTRDVEQRKKFAQAFWRLKKNRLIITNQKSDGTFVVKLTEKGKRKIKEFRFADMEIPIPKKWDGKWRIVIFDIPNKRNAGREALRSKIKELDFYQLQKSVWAFPYPCEAEIEFITELFRLYPYVQIIEATRIKNDANLRKYYGLF
;
A
#
# COMPACT_ATOMS: atom_id res chain seq x y z
N GLY A 1 6.64 -35.25 -27.33
CA GLY A 1 7.67 -34.23 -27.07
C GLY A 1 7.43 -33.56 -25.74
N LYS A 2 8.43 -33.54 -24.85
CA LYS A 2 8.33 -32.81 -23.57
C LYS A 2 8.21 -31.33 -23.89
N SER A 3 7.19 -30.67 -23.35
CA SER A 3 7.01 -29.22 -23.47
C SER A 3 8.31 -28.52 -23.03
N PRO A 4 8.80 -27.52 -23.79
CA PRO A 4 9.96 -26.72 -23.34
C PRO A 4 9.72 -25.91 -22.09
N TYR A 5 8.49 -25.95 -21.55
CA TYR A 5 8.08 -25.27 -20.34
C TYR A 5 7.46 -26.26 -19.34
N PRO A 6 8.28 -27.00 -18.57
CA PRO A 6 7.77 -27.99 -17.59
C PRO A 6 6.81 -27.38 -16.56
N MET A 7 6.90 -26.08 -16.35
CA MET A 7 6.02 -25.34 -15.44
C MET A 7 4.61 -25.14 -16.00
N LEU A 8 4.42 -25.04 -17.32
CA LEU A 8 3.09 -24.93 -17.92
C LEU A 8 2.25 -26.18 -17.67
N ASN A 9 2.86 -27.36 -17.63
CA ASN A 9 2.15 -28.61 -17.34
C ASN A 9 1.68 -28.67 -15.87
N GLN A 10 2.48 -28.16 -14.92
CA GLN A 10 2.04 -28.04 -13.53
C GLN A 10 0.88 -27.05 -13.40
N PHE A 11 0.90 -25.96 -14.16
CA PHE A 11 -0.17 -24.98 -14.18
C PHE A 11 -1.42 -25.47 -14.89
N GLN A 12 -1.29 -26.28 -15.93
CA GLN A 12 -2.44 -26.94 -16.56
C GLN A 12 -3.16 -27.86 -15.56
N THR A 13 -2.41 -28.57 -14.72
CA THR A 13 -2.96 -29.36 -13.62
C THR A 13 -3.60 -28.47 -12.55
N PHE A 14 -3.05 -27.27 -12.32
CA PHE A 14 -3.48 -26.35 -11.29
C PHE A 14 -4.74 -25.56 -11.68
N PHE A 15 -4.79 -25.03 -12.91
CA PHE A 15 -5.89 -24.20 -13.39
C PHE A 15 -6.89 -24.94 -14.27
N GLY A 16 -6.52 -26.12 -14.83
CA GLY A 16 -7.35 -26.84 -15.77
C GLY A 16 -7.77 -25.93 -16.94
N ASN A 17 -9.08 -25.79 -17.11
CA ASN A 17 -9.66 -24.87 -18.11
C ASN A 17 -9.92 -23.45 -17.56
N ASN A 18 -9.66 -23.20 -16.30
CA ASN A 18 -9.98 -21.97 -15.58
C ASN A 18 -8.80 -20.97 -15.52
N TRP A 19 -8.07 -20.86 -16.62
CA TRP A 19 -7.02 -19.84 -16.73
C TRP A 19 -7.63 -18.44 -16.66
N PRO A 20 -6.98 -17.47 -15.98
CA PRO A 20 -7.45 -16.09 -15.92
C PRO A 20 -7.47 -15.36 -17.25
N THR A 21 -6.86 -15.96 -18.29
CA THR A 21 -6.86 -15.41 -19.65
C THR A 21 -6.82 -16.54 -20.68
N ARG A 22 -7.39 -16.29 -21.87
CA ARG A 22 -7.32 -17.20 -23.03
C ARG A 22 -6.05 -17.01 -23.85
N ASP A 23 -5.37 -15.89 -23.69
CA ASP A 23 -4.14 -15.57 -24.40
C ASP A 23 -2.96 -16.42 -23.90
N VAL A 24 -2.30 -17.15 -24.81
CA VAL A 24 -1.20 -18.06 -24.48
C VAL A 24 0.01 -17.32 -23.92
N GLU A 25 0.33 -16.14 -24.43
CA GLU A 25 1.47 -15.35 -23.97
C GLU A 25 1.23 -14.80 -22.57
N GLN A 26 0.01 -14.35 -22.28
CA GLN A 26 -0.38 -13.93 -20.94
C GLN A 26 -0.36 -15.11 -19.94
N ARG A 27 -0.76 -16.33 -20.38
CA ARG A 27 -0.65 -17.54 -19.53
C ARG A 27 0.80 -17.83 -19.15
N LYS A 28 1.74 -17.69 -20.10
CA LYS A 28 3.17 -17.88 -19.82
C LYS A 28 3.68 -16.85 -18.81
N LYS A 29 3.35 -15.58 -19.00
CA LYS A 29 3.73 -14.50 -18.06
C LYS A 29 3.16 -14.73 -16.67
N PHE A 30 1.89 -15.13 -16.61
CA PHE A 30 1.25 -15.46 -15.34
C PHE A 30 1.93 -16.65 -14.64
N ALA A 31 2.20 -17.73 -15.37
CA ALA A 31 2.88 -18.90 -14.86
C ALA A 31 4.27 -18.58 -14.30
N GLN A 32 5.04 -17.76 -15.02
CA GLN A 32 6.36 -17.30 -14.59
C GLN A 32 6.29 -16.45 -13.31
N ALA A 33 5.32 -15.53 -13.24
CA ALA A 33 5.11 -14.68 -12.08
C ALA A 33 4.72 -15.51 -10.85
N PHE A 34 3.76 -16.42 -11.01
CA PHE A 34 3.31 -17.31 -9.94
C PHE A 34 4.44 -18.20 -9.42
N TRP A 35 5.22 -18.83 -10.33
CA TRP A 35 6.36 -19.65 -9.95
C TRP A 35 7.41 -18.83 -9.17
N ARG A 36 7.65 -17.58 -9.57
CA ARG A 36 8.56 -16.67 -8.88
C ARG A 36 8.07 -16.37 -7.47
N LEU A 37 6.77 -16.14 -7.29
CA LEU A 37 6.17 -15.94 -5.97
C LEU A 37 6.35 -17.19 -5.09
N LYS A 38 6.13 -18.39 -5.64
CA LYS A 38 6.30 -19.65 -4.93
C LYS A 38 7.77 -19.92 -4.58
N LYS A 39 8.69 -19.75 -5.55
CA LYS A 39 10.14 -19.89 -5.35
C LYS A 39 10.67 -18.94 -4.26
N ASN A 40 10.18 -17.72 -4.24
CA ASN A 40 10.54 -16.72 -3.23
C ASN A 40 9.81 -16.92 -1.89
N ARG A 41 9.02 -17.98 -1.75
CA ARG A 41 8.24 -18.30 -0.54
C ARG A 41 7.29 -17.16 -0.13
N LEU A 42 6.73 -16.45 -1.10
CA LEU A 42 5.72 -15.42 -0.86
C LEU A 42 4.31 -16.00 -0.79
N ILE A 43 4.09 -17.13 -1.46
CA ILE A 43 2.85 -17.90 -1.47
C ILE A 43 3.12 -19.37 -1.19
N ILE A 44 2.11 -20.03 -0.64
CA ILE A 44 2.01 -21.48 -0.55
C ILE A 44 0.74 -21.95 -1.24
N THR A 45 0.78 -23.18 -1.75
CA THR A 45 -0.34 -23.78 -2.46
C THR A 45 -0.70 -25.12 -1.79
N ASN A 46 -1.97 -25.30 -1.46
CA ASN A 46 -2.49 -26.53 -0.91
C ASN A 46 -3.59 -27.08 -1.82
N GLN A 47 -3.55 -28.38 -2.11
CA GLN A 47 -4.63 -29.06 -2.79
C GLN A 47 -5.63 -29.58 -1.77
N LYS A 48 -6.90 -29.29 -1.97
CA LYS A 48 -7.99 -29.84 -1.17
C LYS A 48 -8.36 -31.24 -1.66
N SER A 49 -9.11 -31.99 -0.85
CA SER A 49 -9.62 -33.32 -1.16
C SER A 49 -10.54 -33.37 -2.38
N ASP A 50 -11.19 -32.25 -2.72
CA ASP A 50 -12.05 -32.12 -3.90
C ASP A 50 -11.28 -31.75 -5.19
N GLY A 51 -9.94 -31.75 -5.12
CA GLY A 51 -9.06 -31.39 -6.24
C GLY A 51 -8.85 -29.89 -6.45
N THR A 52 -9.52 -29.02 -5.69
CA THR A 52 -9.30 -27.57 -5.79
C THR A 52 -7.99 -27.15 -5.12
N PHE A 53 -7.34 -26.11 -5.68
CA PHE A 53 -6.14 -25.54 -5.10
C PHE A 53 -6.45 -24.26 -4.36
N VAL A 54 -5.83 -24.09 -3.20
CA VAL A 54 -5.89 -22.87 -2.41
C VAL A 54 -4.50 -22.24 -2.41
N VAL A 55 -4.45 -20.98 -2.81
CA VAL A 55 -3.24 -20.16 -2.73
C VAL A 55 -3.34 -19.26 -1.51
N LYS A 56 -2.32 -19.31 -0.65
CA LYS A 56 -2.24 -18.47 0.55
C LYS A 56 -0.96 -17.67 0.55
N LEU A 57 -1.02 -16.45 1.04
CA LEU A 57 0.18 -15.67 1.34
C LEU A 57 0.90 -16.27 2.55
N THR A 58 2.20 -16.35 2.46
CA THR A 58 3.06 -16.58 3.64
C THR A 58 3.18 -15.29 4.45
N GLU A 59 3.73 -15.35 5.66
CA GLU A 59 4.04 -14.13 6.43
C GLU A 59 5.03 -13.23 5.67
N LYS A 60 5.99 -13.81 4.96
CA LYS A 60 6.87 -13.08 4.05
C LYS A 60 6.12 -12.41 2.91
N GLY A 61 5.14 -13.11 2.31
CA GLY A 61 4.28 -12.56 1.27
C GLY A 61 3.42 -11.40 1.75
N LYS A 62 2.85 -11.51 2.94
CA LYS A 62 2.07 -10.43 3.58
C LYS A 62 2.92 -9.18 3.83
N ARG A 63 4.15 -9.36 4.34
CA ARG A 63 5.09 -8.23 4.51
C ARG A 63 5.42 -7.58 3.18
N LYS A 64 5.66 -8.37 2.14
CA LYS A 64 5.99 -7.85 0.81
C LYS A 64 4.86 -7.02 0.19
N ILE A 65 3.61 -7.43 0.37
CA ILE A 65 2.45 -6.64 -0.05
C ILE A 65 2.39 -5.31 0.70
N LYS A 66 2.65 -5.31 2.01
CA LYS A 66 2.68 -4.07 2.80
C LYS A 66 3.78 -3.11 2.32
N GLU A 67 4.98 -3.63 1.99
CA GLU A 67 6.06 -2.84 1.41
C GLU A 67 5.64 -2.19 0.09
N PHE A 68 5.01 -2.94 -0.82
CA PHE A 68 4.50 -2.40 -2.08
C PHE A 68 3.42 -1.35 -1.86
N ARG A 69 2.45 -1.62 -1.00
CA ARG A 69 1.39 -0.66 -0.68
C ARG A 69 1.95 0.64 -0.09
N PHE A 70 2.98 0.56 0.72
CA PHE A 70 3.66 1.73 1.25
C PHE A 70 4.42 2.49 0.16
N ALA A 71 5.16 1.78 -0.70
CA ALA A 71 5.94 2.39 -1.78
C ALA A 71 5.05 3.13 -2.79
N ASP A 72 3.97 2.49 -3.23
CA ASP A 72 3.06 3.00 -4.27
C ASP A 72 1.83 3.72 -3.69
N MET A 73 1.92 4.15 -2.42
CA MET A 73 0.80 4.81 -1.75
C MET A 73 0.46 6.15 -2.40
N GLU A 74 -0.82 6.33 -2.70
CA GLU A 74 -1.40 7.57 -3.18
C GLU A 74 -2.64 7.90 -2.36
N ILE A 75 -2.94 9.17 -2.18
CA ILE A 75 -4.18 9.64 -1.56
C ILE A 75 -5.13 10.07 -2.67
N PRO A 76 -6.34 9.50 -2.74
CA PRO A 76 -7.34 9.92 -3.71
C PRO A 76 -7.70 11.40 -3.53
N ILE A 77 -7.58 12.18 -4.60
CA ILE A 77 -7.96 13.59 -4.59
C ILE A 77 -9.41 13.72 -5.07
N PRO A 78 -10.36 14.16 -4.23
CA PRO A 78 -11.74 14.34 -4.63
C PRO A 78 -11.88 15.53 -5.59
N LYS A 79 -12.93 15.52 -6.40
CA LYS A 79 -13.22 16.61 -7.36
C LYS A 79 -13.48 17.95 -6.69
N LYS A 80 -13.91 17.93 -5.43
CA LYS A 80 -14.23 19.12 -4.65
C LYS A 80 -13.70 18.99 -3.23
N TRP A 81 -13.06 20.05 -2.75
CA TRP A 81 -12.64 20.13 -1.35
C TRP A 81 -13.86 20.26 -0.44
N ASP A 82 -13.86 19.55 0.68
CA ASP A 82 -14.94 19.55 1.66
C ASP A 82 -14.86 20.71 2.68
N GLY A 83 -13.87 21.60 2.53
CA GLY A 83 -13.68 22.72 3.42
C GLY A 83 -12.97 22.38 4.73
N LYS A 84 -12.44 21.16 4.85
CA LYS A 84 -11.79 20.69 6.08
C LYS A 84 -10.32 20.39 5.85
N TRP A 85 -9.51 20.76 6.81
CA TRP A 85 -8.10 20.41 6.89
C TRP A 85 -7.89 19.14 7.71
N ARG A 86 -6.98 18.28 7.29
CA ARG A 86 -6.48 17.16 8.08
C ARG A 86 -5.10 17.55 8.59
N ILE A 87 -4.97 17.63 9.91
CA ILE A 87 -3.73 17.98 10.57
C ILE A 87 -3.14 16.71 11.17
N VAL A 88 -1.98 16.31 10.68
CA VAL A 88 -1.23 15.18 11.22
C VAL A 88 -0.20 15.73 12.20
N ILE A 89 -0.28 15.26 13.45
CA ILE A 89 0.61 15.64 14.54
C ILE A 89 1.28 14.39 15.06
N PHE A 90 2.58 14.45 15.29
CA PHE A 90 3.30 13.32 15.87
C PHE A 90 4.41 13.75 16.83
N ASP A 91 4.53 12.98 17.90
CA ASP A 91 5.62 13.04 18.87
C ASP A 91 6.21 11.63 19.05
N ILE A 92 7.17 11.30 18.20
CA ILE A 92 7.73 9.94 18.08
C ILE A 92 9.08 9.92 18.78
N PRO A 93 9.28 9.04 19.80
CA PRO A 93 10.51 8.99 20.58
C PRO A 93 11.71 8.53 19.73
N ASN A 94 12.92 8.91 20.13
CA ASN A 94 14.16 8.62 19.42
C ASN A 94 14.40 7.13 19.18
N LYS A 95 13.98 6.26 20.08
CA LYS A 95 14.05 4.79 19.91
C LYS A 95 13.27 4.27 18.71
N ARG A 96 12.38 5.07 18.13
CA ARG A 96 11.58 4.77 16.93
C ARG A 96 11.94 5.69 15.75
N ASN A 97 13.17 6.16 15.71
CA ASN A 97 13.62 7.12 14.70
C ASN A 97 13.40 6.63 13.25
N ALA A 98 13.64 5.36 12.97
CA ALA A 98 13.41 4.80 11.63
C ALA A 98 11.94 4.94 11.18
N GLY A 99 10.99 4.66 12.05
CA GLY A 99 9.55 4.85 11.79
C GLY A 99 9.20 6.32 11.65
N ARG A 100 9.77 7.20 12.48
CA ARG A 100 9.56 8.65 12.39
C ARG A 100 10.01 9.21 11.04
N GLU A 101 11.20 8.83 10.59
CA GLU A 101 11.73 9.28 9.30
C GLU A 101 10.94 8.67 8.12
N ALA A 102 10.49 7.43 8.22
CA ALA A 102 9.62 6.81 7.22
C ALA A 102 8.27 7.55 7.09
N LEU A 103 7.61 7.86 8.21
CA LEU A 103 6.38 8.67 8.23
C LEU A 103 6.63 10.04 7.62
N ARG A 104 7.66 10.75 8.06
CA ARG A 104 7.98 12.09 7.62
C ARG A 104 8.27 12.14 6.11
N SER A 105 9.08 11.20 5.61
CA SER A 105 9.39 11.10 4.18
C SER A 105 8.15 10.81 3.35
N LYS A 106 7.28 9.91 3.83
CA LYS A 106 6.06 9.54 3.10
C LYS A 106 5.05 10.67 3.07
N ILE A 107 4.78 11.36 4.17
CA ILE A 107 3.83 12.49 4.18
C ILE A 107 4.34 13.67 3.33
N LYS A 108 5.66 13.87 3.26
CA LYS A 108 6.26 14.82 2.34
C LYS A 108 6.09 14.39 0.87
N GLU A 109 6.30 13.13 0.56
CA GLU A 109 6.07 12.55 -0.78
C GLU A 109 4.59 12.63 -1.19
N LEU A 110 3.66 12.46 -0.24
CA LEU A 110 2.21 12.59 -0.43
C LEU A 110 1.72 14.05 -0.49
N ASP A 111 2.64 15.00 -0.55
CA ASP A 111 2.36 16.43 -0.74
C ASP A 111 1.65 17.12 0.44
N PHE A 112 1.89 16.65 1.67
CA PHE A 112 1.44 17.37 2.86
C PHE A 112 2.22 18.67 3.04
N TYR A 113 1.53 19.72 3.44
CA TYR A 113 2.14 21.02 3.76
C TYR A 113 2.65 21.03 5.20
N GLN A 114 3.93 21.29 5.39
CA GLN A 114 4.55 21.33 6.71
C GLN A 114 4.24 22.66 7.42
N LEU A 115 3.43 22.62 8.48
CA LEU A 115 3.16 23.77 9.34
C LEU A 115 4.27 23.98 10.37
N GLN A 116 4.72 22.88 10.98
CA GLN A 116 5.80 22.84 11.95
C GLN A 116 6.55 21.52 11.83
N LYS A 117 7.66 21.36 12.54
CA LYS A 117 8.54 20.20 12.45
C LYS A 117 7.80 18.83 12.50
N SER A 118 6.77 18.74 13.34
CA SER A 118 5.98 17.51 13.52
C SER A 118 4.47 17.75 13.36
N VAL A 119 4.11 18.81 12.59
CA VAL A 119 2.72 19.19 12.32
C VAL A 119 2.58 19.45 10.82
N TRP A 120 1.70 18.70 10.18
CA TRP A 120 1.50 18.72 8.75
C TRP A 120 0.01 18.85 8.42
N ALA A 121 -0.32 19.62 7.39
CA ALA A 121 -1.68 19.83 6.94
C ALA A 121 -1.91 19.24 5.56
N PHE A 122 -3.11 18.72 5.34
CA PHE A 122 -3.55 18.20 4.05
C PHE A 122 -5.05 18.50 3.85
N PRO A 123 -5.50 18.86 2.63
CA PRO A 123 -6.89 19.29 2.44
C PRO A 123 -7.89 18.14 2.24
N TYR A 124 -7.43 16.93 1.99
CA TYR A 124 -8.31 15.83 1.61
C TYR A 124 -8.31 14.72 2.66
N PRO A 125 -9.34 13.84 2.67
CA PRO A 125 -9.35 12.66 3.53
C PRO A 125 -8.09 11.81 3.32
N CYS A 126 -7.40 11.50 4.40
CA CYS A 126 -6.13 10.77 4.40
C CYS A 126 -5.98 9.82 5.59
N GLU A 127 -7.04 9.61 6.35
CA GLU A 127 -7.03 8.83 7.57
C GLU A 127 -6.57 7.39 7.33
N ALA A 128 -7.07 6.75 6.27
CA ALA A 128 -6.73 5.37 5.93
C ALA A 128 -5.24 5.20 5.60
N GLU A 129 -4.65 6.16 4.89
CA GLU A 129 -3.24 6.13 4.50
C GLU A 129 -2.33 6.37 5.71
N ILE A 130 -2.67 7.33 6.56
CA ILE A 130 -1.92 7.61 7.79
C ILE A 130 -2.03 6.43 8.76
N GLU A 131 -3.21 5.85 8.94
CA GLU A 131 -3.40 4.64 9.75
C GLU A 131 -2.55 3.48 9.24
N PHE A 132 -2.52 3.25 7.93
CA PHE A 132 -1.68 2.21 7.34
C PHE A 132 -0.19 2.41 7.68
N ILE A 133 0.33 3.64 7.58
CA ILE A 133 1.72 3.95 7.92
C ILE A 133 1.98 3.73 9.41
N THR A 134 1.07 4.20 10.26
CA THR A 134 1.22 4.07 11.71
C THR A 134 1.17 2.61 12.19
N GLU A 135 0.36 1.78 11.56
CA GLU A 135 0.37 0.33 11.81
C GLU A 135 1.67 -0.32 11.34
N LEU A 136 2.09 -0.01 10.10
CA LEU A 136 3.28 -0.62 9.51
C LEU A 136 4.54 -0.41 10.35
N PHE A 137 4.70 0.79 10.91
CA PHE A 137 5.86 1.17 11.73
C PHE A 137 5.58 1.17 13.24
N ARG A 138 4.39 0.71 13.65
CA ARG A 138 3.97 0.67 15.07
C ARG A 138 4.08 2.03 15.75
N LEU A 139 3.56 3.06 15.10
CA LEU A 139 3.60 4.46 15.55
C LEU A 139 2.27 4.94 16.15
N TYR A 140 1.28 4.08 16.22
CA TYR A 140 -0.09 4.41 16.63
C TYR A 140 -0.19 5.30 17.88
N PRO A 141 0.56 5.05 18.97
CA PRO A 141 0.44 5.89 20.18
C PRO A 141 1.01 7.31 20.01
N TYR A 142 1.75 7.58 18.96
CA TYR A 142 2.52 8.81 18.79
C TYR A 142 2.03 9.71 17.68
N VAL A 143 1.00 9.30 16.94
CA VAL A 143 0.47 10.02 15.78
C VAL A 143 -1.01 10.28 15.98
N GLN A 144 -1.42 11.52 15.73
CA GLN A 144 -2.82 11.92 15.77
C GLN A 144 -3.20 12.62 14.48
N ILE A 145 -4.46 12.47 14.09
CA ILE A 145 -5.08 13.21 13.00
C ILE A 145 -6.20 14.04 13.58
N ILE A 146 -6.19 15.33 13.27
CA ILE A 146 -7.21 16.28 13.68
C ILE A 146 -7.89 16.80 12.41
N GLU A 147 -9.20 16.73 12.37
CA GLU A 147 -10.00 17.41 11.36
C GLU A 147 -10.30 18.84 11.83
N ALA A 148 -9.87 19.83 11.06
CA ALA A 148 -10.03 21.23 11.38
C ALA A 148 -10.84 21.94 10.28
N THR A 149 -11.89 22.64 10.66
CA THR A 149 -12.71 23.45 9.75
C THR A 149 -12.09 24.82 9.48
N ARG A 150 -11.14 25.25 10.30
CA ARG A 150 -10.48 26.54 10.18
C ARG A 150 -9.04 26.49 10.71
N ILE A 151 -8.13 27.04 9.96
CA ILE A 151 -6.77 27.37 10.38
C ILE A 151 -6.61 28.89 10.27
N LYS A 152 -6.11 29.52 11.30
CA LYS A 152 -5.82 30.98 11.25
C LYS A 152 -4.73 31.24 10.22
N ASN A 153 -4.96 32.23 9.35
CA ASN A 153 -4.00 32.66 8.30
C ASN A 153 -3.68 31.54 7.29
N ASP A 154 -4.68 30.77 6.85
CA ASP A 154 -4.51 29.67 5.91
C ASP A 154 -4.34 30.09 4.42
N ALA A 155 -4.17 31.39 4.14
CA ALA A 155 -4.06 31.91 2.78
C ALA A 155 -2.93 31.25 1.97
N ASN A 156 -1.75 31.06 2.57
CA ASN A 156 -0.61 30.40 1.92
C ASN A 156 -0.90 28.92 1.69
N LEU A 157 -1.56 28.27 2.63
CA LEU A 157 -1.96 26.87 2.56
C LEU A 157 -2.98 26.66 1.44
N ARG A 158 -4.02 27.50 1.34
CA ARG A 158 -4.99 27.51 0.23
C ARG A 158 -4.32 27.73 -1.10
N LYS A 159 -3.43 28.70 -1.17
CA LYS A 159 -2.66 29.01 -2.40
C LYS A 159 -1.82 27.79 -2.84
N TYR A 160 -1.17 27.11 -1.89
CA TYR A 160 -0.35 25.95 -2.17
C TYR A 160 -1.15 24.82 -2.84
N TYR A 161 -2.38 24.57 -2.39
CA TYR A 161 -3.26 23.54 -2.94
C TYR A 161 -4.23 24.03 -4.02
N GLY A 162 -4.17 25.30 -4.42
CA GLY A 162 -5.10 25.88 -5.40
C GLY A 162 -6.57 25.93 -4.94
N LEU A 163 -6.81 26.06 -3.63
CA LEU A 163 -8.15 26.10 -3.01
C LEU A 163 -8.64 27.53 -2.85
N PHE A 164 -9.51 27.96 -3.74
CA PHE A 164 -10.13 29.29 -3.74
C PHE A 164 -11.64 29.23 -3.59
#